data_b87967a58277cf1d126e622bfbbbc081
#
_entry.id   b87967a58277cf1d126e622bfbbbc081
#
_cell.length_a   1.000
_cell.length_b   1.000
_cell.length_c   1.000
_cell.angle_alpha   90.00
_cell.angle_beta   90.00
_cell.angle_gamma   90.00
#
_symmetry.space_group_name_H-M   'P 1'
#
loop_
_entity.id
_entity.type
_entity.pdbx_description
1 polymer ?
#
loop_
_entity_poly.entity_id
_entity_poly.type
_entity_poly.pdbx_seq_one_letter_code
_entity_poly.pdbx_strand_id
1 'polypeptide(L)'
;MLRCPRVGYGWKLSVAAIVLSGITQMVSAASSIDGHVRADVRYFLDTSGHRLQSNQISTVLTIEPSWRYESVDRQQLFRMSLSGRVGNIDSQQDAANVKELLFSKFSDDWELHAGIGEYFWGVTESQHVVDIINQLDLVQNIDGEEKVGQAVVNLTKFTDVGTLDFFLLPGFQERRYPGMKGRLRTQLPVDAALTRFESAAGRHRLDLAARFFGTFGASELGVSVFSGTSRAPQLSPAVNEAGTAVLAPYYPVIAQWGIDAQYTQNDALWKWEAIRRTVGGSAYYAVTGGIEYGIYGIFETDTDLSVLFEPSFDSRALAAGPFDRDVFVGLRLSFNDAQSTEIVGGLLADTDRSSRMINLEASRRLGADWTMKLQARLFRNIAADDPLAAYRADSFVSWRLSRFF
;
A
#
# COMPACT_ATOMS: atom_id res chain seq x y z
N MET A 1 6.74 24.77 36.84
CA MET A 1 7.92 24.93 35.95
C MET A 1 8.56 23.56 35.79
N LEU A 2 8.17 22.82 34.79
CA LEU A 2 8.75 21.52 34.45
C LEU A 2 9.21 21.61 32.99
N ARG A 3 10.52 21.46 32.81
CA ARG A 3 11.20 21.54 31.50
C ARG A 3 10.92 20.28 30.69
N CYS A 4 10.40 20.47 29.49
CA CYS A 4 10.29 19.47 28.46
C CYS A 4 11.68 19.11 27.92
N PRO A 5 12.08 17.83 27.77
CA PRO A 5 13.34 17.46 27.16
C PRO A 5 13.23 17.62 25.64
N ARG A 6 14.13 18.41 25.06
CA ARG A 6 14.35 18.51 23.62
C ARG A 6 14.92 17.20 23.12
N VAL A 7 14.16 16.47 22.32
CA VAL A 7 14.62 15.31 21.57
C VAL A 7 15.51 15.81 20.41
N GLY A 8 16.75 15.35 20.40
CA GLY A 8 17.77 15.81 19.45
C GLY A 8 17.52 15.33 18.01
N TYR A 9 17.53 16.25 17.10
CA TYR A 9 17.42 16.11 15.64
C TYR A 9 18.74 15.69 14.96
N GLY A 10 19.47 14.70 15.54
CA GLY A 10 20.84 14.38 15.06
C GLY A 10 20.93 13.55 13.78
N TRP A 11 19.88 12.84 13.37
CA TRP A 11 19.95 11.88 12.25
C TRP A 11 19.48 12.40 10.90
N LYS A 12 18.75 13.49 10.87
CA LYS A 12 18.28 14.11 9.62
C LYS A 12 19.41 14.72 8.76
N LEU A 13 20.57 14.96 9.34
CA LEU A 13 21.72 15.59 8.66
C LEU A 13 22.63 14.61 7.89
N SER A 14 22.69 13.34 8.27
CA SER A 14 23.61 12.39 7.64
C SER A 14 23.09 11.83 6.31
N VAL A 15 21.80 11.61 6.17
CA VAL A 15 21.18 11.21 4.88
C VAL A 15 21.17 12.40 3.90
N ALA A 16 20.94 13.61 4.38
CA ALA A 16 21.03 14.82 3.59
C ALA A 16 22.44 15.10 3.06
N ALA A 17 23.51 14.72 3.79
CA ALA A 17 24.89 14.97 3.37
C ALA A 17 25.33 14.07 2.20
N ILE A 18 24.82 12.85 2.09
CA ILE A 18 25.10 11.96 0.94
C ILE A 18 24.37 12.44 -0.32
N VAL A 19 23.17 12.99 -0.16
CA VAL A 19 22.39 13.56 -1.26
C VAL A 19 23.00 14.88 -1.75
N LEU A 20 23.54 15.71 -0.87
CA LEU A 20 24.11 17.03 -1.22
C LEU A 20 25.47 16.97 -1.92
N SER A 21 26.28 15.91 -1.74
CA SER A 21 27.55 15.77 -2.44
C SER A 21 27.44 15.43 -3.93
N GLY A 22 26.25 14.97 -4.39
CA GLY A 22 25.95 14.70 -5.81
C GLY A 22 25.50 15.93 -6.62
N ILE A 23 25.21 17.06 -5.97
CA ILE A 23 24.57 18.24 -6.62
C ILE A 23 25.57 19.19 -7.30
N THR A 24 26.87 19.00 -7.13
CA THR A 24 27.89 19.98 -7.58
C THR A 24 28.30 19.89 -9.06
N GLN A 25 27.68 19.05 -9.90
CA GLN A 25 27.90 19.03 -11.36
C GLN A 25 26.61 19.26 -12.15
N MET A 26 25.99 20.43 -11.95
CA MET A 26 24.79 20.83 -12.70
C MET A 26 25.14 21.66 -13.92
N VAL A 27 25.58 21.05 -15.02
CA VAL A 27 25.65 21.72 -16.31
C VAL A 27 24.74 20.98 -17.31
N SER A 28 23.62 21.63 -17.69
CA SER A 28 22.67 21.24 -18.74
C SER A 28 21.94 19.89 -18.54
N ALA A 29 21.19 19.79 -17.47
CA ALA A 29 20.34 18.65 -17.17
C ALA A 29 18.86 18.95 -17.47
N ALA A 30 18.06 17.92 -17.75
CA ALA A 30 16.62 18.06 -17.83
C ALA A 30 16.01 18.09 -16.44
N SER A 31 15.30 19.18 -16.14
CA SER A 31 14.54 19.31 -14.88
C SER A 31 13.06 19.52 -15.21
N SER A 32 12.19 18.78 -14.59
CA SER A 32 10.73 18.96 -14.71
C SER A 32 10.09 19.08 -13.33
N ILE A 33 9.05 19.90 -13.27
CA ILE A 33 8.14 19.97 -12.14
C ILE A 33 6.78 19.55 -12.69
N ASP A 34 6.16 18.60 -12.04
CA ASP A 34 4.82 18.14 -12.30
C ASP A 34 4.11 17.87 -10.97
N GLY A 35 2.89 17.40 -11.01
CA GLY A 35 2.16 17.05 -9.81
C GLY A 35 0.68 17.00 -10.04
N HIS A 36 -0.06 16.84 -8.94
CA HIS A 36 -1.51 16.91 -9.01
C HIS A 36 -2.13 17.51 -7.75
N VAL A 37 -3.32 18.06 -7.93
CA VAL A 37 -4.24 18.41 -6.86
C VAL A 37 -5.44 17.48 -6.94
N ARG A 38 -5.81 16.88 -5.81
CA ARG A 38 -6.86 15.86 -5.70
C ARG A 38 -7.89 16.26 -4.66
N ALA A 39 -9.18 16.12 -5.01
CA ALA A 39 -10.29 16.21 -4.09
C ALA A 39 -10.95 14.83 -3.98
N ASP A 40 -11.03 14.30 -2.77
CA ASP A 40 -11.73 13.06 -2.44
C ASP A 40 -12.97 13.40 -1.62
N VAL A 41 -14.14 12.93 -2.06
CA VAL A 41 -15.40 13.02 -1.32
C VAL A 41 -15.92 11.61 -1.09
N ARG A 42 -16.10 11.21 0.16
CA ARG A 42 -16.63 9.90 0.54
C ARG A 42 -17.93 10.07 1.31
N TYR A 43 -18.98 9.41 0.84
CA TYR A 43 -20.29 9.36 1.48
C TYR A 43 -20.50 7.98 2.09
N PHE A 44 -20.68 7.92 3.40
CA PHE A 44 -20.99 6.70 4.12
C PHE A 44 -22.49 6.47 4.13
N LEU A 45 -22.92 5.27 3.72
CA LEU A 45 -24.32 4.93 3.52
C LEU A 45 -25.08 4.75 4.83
N ASP A 46 -24.37 4.31 5.87
CA ASP A 46 -24.94 4.04 7.18
C ASP A 46 -24.48 5.07 8.22
N THR A 47 -25.31 5.30 9.22
CA THR A 47 -24.88 6.09 10.40
C THR A 47 -23.76 5.37 11.13
N SER A 48 -22.84 6.16 11.68
CA SER A 48 -21.70 5.62 12.41
C SER A 48 -22.11 4.69 13.54
N GLY A 49 -21.41 3.58 13.70
CA GLY A 49 -21.54 2.67 14.86
C GLY A 49 -20.97 3.21 16.17
N HIS A 50 -20.22 4.33 16.13
CA HIS A 50 -19.55 4.91 17.30
C HIS A 50 -19.94 6.37 17.51
N ARG A 51 -20.28 6.75 18.76
CA ARG A 51 -20.76 8.11 19.13
C ARG A 51 -19.80 9.25 18.75
N LEU A 52 -18.49 9.00 18.69
CA LEU A 52 -17.49 10.02 18.39
C LEU A 52 -17.16 10.11 16.91
N GLN A 53 -17.53 9.13 16.11
CA GLN A 53 -17.44 9.24 14.67
C GLN A 53 -18.52 10.18 14.17
N SER A 54 -18.12 11.28 13.58
CA SER A 54 -19.05 12.26 13.02
C SER A 54 -19.23 12.01 11.52
N ASN A 55 -20.33 12.53 11.00
CA ASN A 55 -20.61 12.80 9.60
C ASN A 55 -20.56 11.62 8.62
N GLN A 56 -21.58 11.61 7.77
CA GLN A 56 -21.70 10.74 6.62
C GLN A 56 -20.79 11.17 5.46
N ILE A 57 -20.25 12.40 5.48
CA ILE A 57 -19.42 12.94 4.39
C ILE A 57 -18.02 13.23 4.89
N SER A 58 -17.03 12.55 4.29
CA SER A 58 -15.62 12.85 4.44
C SER A 58 -15.11 13.53 3.17
N THR A 59 -14.46 14.68 3.34
CA THR A 59 -13.79 15.39 2.25
C THR A 59 -12.32 15.54 2.59
N VAL A 60 -11.44 15.18 1.64
CA VAL A 60 -9.99 15.33 1.76
C VAL A 60 -9.46 16.05 0.53
N LEU A 61 -8.66 17.09 0.73
CA LEU A 61 -7.89 17.75 -0.32
C LEU A 61 -6.43 17.31 -0.19
N THR A 62 -5.83 16.96 -1.32
CA THR A 62 -4.43 16.55 -1.40
C THR A 62 -3.73 17.36 -2.48
N ILE A 63 -2.49 17.78 -2.21
CA ILE A 63 -1.56 18.33 -3.21
C ILE A 63 -0.29 17.49 -3.20
N GLU A 64 0.14 17.05 -4.38
CA GLU A 64 1.34 16.22 -4.54
C GLU A 64 2.22 16.81 -5.66
N PRO A 65 3.07 17.80 -5.36
CA PRO A 65 4.09 18.27 -6.28
C PRO A 65 5.23 17.25 -6.37
N SER A 66 5.75 17.07 -7.59
CA SER A 66 6.89 16.22 -7.90
C SER A 66 7.94 17.02 -8.64
N TRP A 67 9.20 16.74 -8.35
CA TRP A 67 10.34 17.27 -9.07
C TRP A 67 11.24 16.14 -9.51
N ARG A 68 11.62 16.19 -10.77
CA ARG A 68 12.54 15.24 -11.42
C ARG A 68 13.73 16.01 -11.98
N TYR A 69 14.92 15.48 -11.74
CA TYR A 69 16.17 15.92 -12.33
C TYR A 69 16.88 14.72 -12.95
N GLU A 70 17.27 14.83 -14.21
CA GLU A 70 18.00 13.79 -14.95
C GLU A 70 19.32 14.37 -15.49
N SER A 71 20.44 13.66 -15.24
CA SER A 71 21.74 14.08 -15.76
C SER A 71 21.80 13.94 -17.30
N VAL A 72 22.73 14.67 -17.94
CA VAL A 72 22.89 14.71 -19.41
C VAL A 72 23.18 13.33 -19.97
N ASP A 73 23.99 12.54 -19.29
CA ASP A 73 24.34 11.16 -19.63
C ASP A 73 23.24 10.15 -19.31
N ARG A 74 22.13 10.59 -18.70
CA ARG A 74 21.01 9.78 -18.20
C ARG A 74 21.40 8.67 -17.23
N GLN A 75 22.60 8.74 -16.66
CA GLN A 75 23.06 7.76 -15.67
C GLN A 75 22.64 8.12 -14.25
N GLN A 76 22.13 9.32 -14.01
CA GLN A 76 21.67 9.76 -12.68
C GLN A 76 20.29 10.39 -12.78
N LEU A 77 19.43 10.00 -11.84
CA LEU A 77 18.08 10.53 -11.71
C LEU A 77 17.85 10.87 -10.24
N PHE A 78 17.34 12.06 -9.99
CA PHE A 78 16.82 12.44 -8.70
C PHE A 78 15.32 12.70 -8.81
N ARG A 79 14.54 12.11 -7.92
CA ARG A 79 13.09 12.32 -7.82
C ARG A 79 12.73 12.76 -6.41
N MET A 80 11.85 13.72 -6.32
CA MET A 80 11.24 14.18 -5.07
C MET A 80 9.73 14.32 -5.29
N SER A 81 8.94 13.66 -4.46
CA SER A 81 7.50 13.81 -4.41
C SER A 81 7.07 14.06 -2.96
N LEU A 82 6.36 15.16 -2.77
CA LEU A 82 5.82 15.56 -1.48
C LEU A 82 4.30 15.40 -1.52
N SER A 83 3.69 15.09 -0.37
CA SER A 83 2.23 15.04 -0.24
C SER A 83 1.79 15.91 0.93
N GLY A 84 0.91 16.87 0.65
CA GLY A 84 0.20 17.67 1.65
C GLY A 84 -1.29 17.31 1.61
N ARG A 85 -1.88 16.99 2.76
CA ARG A 85 -3.27 16.52 2.84
C ARG A 85 -3.99 17.20 4.00
N VAL A 86 -5.26 17.60 3.76
CA VAL A 86 -6.14 18.20 4.77
C VAL A 86 -7.53 17.58 4.65
N GLY A 87 -8.08 17.11 5.77
CA GLY A 87 -9.40 16.49 5.85
C GLY A 87 -10.35 17.19 6.80
N ASN A 88 -11.64 16.93 6.66
CA ASN A 88 -12.68 17.61 7.44
C ASN A 88 -13.19 16.84 8.67
N ILE A 89 -12.84 15.55 8.80
CA ILE A 89 -13.42 14.69 9.85
C ILE A 89 -12.44 14.42 10.99
N ASP A 90 -11.23 14.01 10.65
CA ASP A 90 -10.26 13.45 11.59
C ASP A 90 -8.90 14.10 11.38
N SER A 91 -8.29 14.58 12.46
CA SER A 91 -6.95 15.17 12.42
C SER A 91 -5.86 14.24 11.89
N GLN A 92 -6.08 12.91 11.90
CA GLN A 92 -5.16 11.96 11.26
C GLN A 92 -5.20 12.04 9.72
N GLN A 93 -6.25 12.65 9.14
CA GLN A 93 -6.32 12.95 7.70
C GLN A 93 -5.34 14.06 7.31
N ASP A 94 -5.03 14.97 8.25
CA ASP A 94 -4.05 16.02 8.00
C ASP A 94 -2.64 15.43 8.01
N ALA A 95 -1.90 15.66 6.94
CA ALA A 95 -0.57 15.09 6.80
C ALA A 95 0.31 15.92 5.87
N ALA A 96 1.59 15.95 6.17
CA ALA A 96 2.65 16.38 5.26
C ALA A 96 3.70 15.27 5.25
N ASN A 97 3.88 14.61 4.11
CA ASN A 97 4.73 13.45 3.96
C ASN A 97 5.68 13.62 2.78
N VAL A 98 6.85 12.99 2.88
CA VAL A 98 7.70 12.71 1.74
C VAL A 98 7.30 11.34 1.21
N LYS A 99 6.68 11.29 0.02
CA LYS A 99 6.34 10.03 -0.65
C LYS A 99 7.58 9.43 -1.31
N GLU A 100 8.34 10.28 -2.01
CA GLU A 100 9.56 9.88 -2.65
C GLU A 100 10.63 10.97 -2.47
N LEU A 101 11.85 10.57 -2.18
CA LEU A 101 13.07 11.37 -2.21
C LEU A 101 14.20 10.42 -2.58
N LEU A 102 14.38 10.16 -3.87
CA LEU A 102 15.17 9.06 -4.36
C LEU A 102 16.25 9.55 -5.32
N PHE A 103 17.48 9.23 -5.00
CA PHE A 103 18.58 9.27 -5.93
C PHE A 103 18.72 7.90 -6.60
N SER A 104 18.85 7.87 -7.92
CA SER A 104 19.06 6.66 -8.72
C SER A 104 20.29 6.83 -9.58
N LYS A 105 21.12 5.78 -9.62
CA LYS A 105 22.26 5.67 -10.52
C LYS A 105 22.13 4.41 -11.37
N PHE A 106 22.28 4.57 -12.68
CA PHE A 106 22.12 3.52 -13.65
C PHE A 106 23.47 3.16 -14.28
N SER A 107 23.66 1.89 -14.57
CA SER A 107 24.78 1.33 -15.30
C SER A 107 24.24 0.23 -16.23
N ASP A 108 25.08 -0.34 -17.08
CA ASP A 108 24.67 -1.34 -18.08
C ASP A 108 24.08 -2.59 -17.43
N ASP A 109 24.57 -2.98 -16.26
CA ASP A 109 24.25 -4.26 -15.63
C ASP A 109 23.79 -4.14 -14.16
N TRP A 110 23.65 -2.90 -13.63
CA TRP A 110 23.14 -2.64 -12.29
C TRP A 110 22.49 -1.27 -12.14
N GLU A 111 21.61 -1.15 -11.17
CA GLU A 111 21.02 0.10 -10.73
C GLU A 111 21.14 0.24 -9.22
N LEU A 112 21.38 1.46 -8.76
CA LEU A 112 21.40 1.80 -7.33
C LEU A 112 20.36 2.87 -7.06
N HIS A 113 19.49 2.62 -6.09
CA HIS A 113 18.52 3.59 -5.59
C HIS A 113 18.77 3.84 -4.11
N ALA A 114 18.82 5.11 -3.70
CA ALA A 114 19.05 5.48 -2.31
C ALA A 114 18.19 6.67 -1.89
N GLY A 115 17.47 6.55 -0.77
CA GLY A 115 16.63 7.62 -0.26
C GLY A 115 15.34 7.14 0.38
N ILE A 116 14.21 7.73 0.02
CA ILE A 116 12.85 7.34 0.43
C ILE A 116 12.09 6.95 -0.82
N GLY A 117 11.49 5.76 -0.85
CA GLY A 117 10.72 5.25 -1.99
C GLY A 117 9.60 4.32 -1.61
N GLU A 118 8.72 4.07 -2.58
CA GLU A 118 7.63 3.11 -2.48
C GLU A 118 7.92 1.93 -3.43
N TYR A 119 7.79 0.72 -2.91
CA TYR A 119 7.99 -0.53 -3.65
C TYR A 119 6.75 -1.40 -3.51
N PHE A 120 6.44 -2.14 -4.54
CA PHE A 120 5.30 -3.05 -4.55
C PHE A 120 5.74 -4.42 -5.06
N TRP A 121 5.33 -5.46 -4.33
CA TRP A 121 5.46 -6.84 -4.75
C TRP A 121 4.08 -7.49 -4.74
N GLY A 122 3.78 -8.24 -5.77
CA GLY A 122 2.51 -8.95 -5.90
C GLY A 122 2.00 -9.00 -7.33
N VAL A 123 1.09 -9.92 -7.59
CA VAL A 123 0.52 -10.21 -8.92
C VAL A 123 -0.99 -10.42 -8.89
N THR A 124 -1.56 -10.74 -7.74
CA THR A 124 -3.00 -11.00 -7.55
C THR A 124 -3.79 -9.69 -7.41
N GLU A 125 -5.11 -9.75 -7.58
CA GLU A 125 -5.99 -8.57 -7.51
C GLU A 125 -6.54 -8.33 -6.10
N SER A 126 -6.90 -9.42 -5.40
CA SER A 126 -7.66 -9.31 -4.15
C SER A 126 -6.80 -9.06 -2.92
N GLN A 127 -5.57 -9.60 -2.89
CA GLN A 127 -4.64 -9.52 -1.77
C GLN A 127 -3.20 -9.66 -2.25
N HIS A 128 -2.27 -8.93 -1.62
CA HIS A 128 -0.85 -8.96 -1.94
C HIS A 128 -0.04 -9.51 -0.77
N VAL A 129 -0.07 -10.85 -0.58
CA VAL A 129 0.54 -11.48 0.60
C VAL A 129 2.06 -11.38 0.62
N VAL A 130 2.72 -11.24 -0.55
CA VAL A 130 4.18 -11.11 -0.67
C VAL A 130 4.67 -9.69 -0.40
N ASP A 131 3.79 -8.68 -0.48
CA ASP A 131 4.15 -7.27 -0.33
C ASP A 131 4.57 -6.93 1.11
N ILE A 132 5.82 -6.46 1.29
CA ILE A 132 6.40 -6.35 2.63
C ILE A 132 7.33 -5.15 2.82
N ILE A 133 7.75 -4.45 1.78
CA ILE A 133 8.76 -3.38 1.91
C ILE A 133 8.19 -2.17 2.63
N ASN A 134 7.08 -1.64 2.15
CA ASN A 134 6.48 -0.41 2.66
C ASN A 134 5.41 -0.68 3.72
N GLN A 135 5.17 0.32 4.53
CA GLN A 135 4.05 0.37 5.47
C GLN A 135 2.80 0.95 4.81
N LEU A 136 1.61 0.59 5.31
CA LEU A 136 0.32 1.05 4.80
C LEU A 136 -0.16 2.34 5.50
N ASP A 137 -0.85 3.21 4.75
CA ASP A 137 -1.60 4.35 5.26
C ASP A 137 -3.12 4.05 5.28
N LEU A 138 -3.59 3.40 6.35
CA LEU A 138 -5.01 3.05 6.50
C LEU A 138 -5.92 4.25 6.77
N VAL A 139 -5.36 5.45 6.96
CA VAL A 139 -6.16 6.69 7.06
C VAL A 139 -6.78 7.03 5.71
N GLN A 140 -6.08 6.72 4.61
CA GLN A 140 -6.58 6.98 3.26
C GLN A 140 -7.57 5.92 2.80
N ASN A 141 -7.19 4.65 2.88
CA ASN A 141 -8.04 3.52 2.52
C ASN A 141 -7.59 2.24 3.23
N ILE A 142 -8.46 1.24 3.26
CA ILE A 142 -8.21 -0.06 3.91
C ILE A 142 -7.81 -1.17 2.93
N ASP A 143 -7.73 -0.87 1.63
CA ASP A 143 -7.41 -1.83 0.56
C ASP A 143 -5.92 -2.22 0.50
N GLY A 144 -5.05 -1.50 1.19
CA GLY A 144 -3.61 -1.77 1.19
C GLY A 144 -2.84 -1.11 0.05
N GLU A 145 -3.50 -0.33 -0.82
CA GLU A 145 -2.88 0.34 -1.94
C GLU A 145 -2.07 1.58 -1.53
N GLU A 146 -2.55 2.30 -0.53
CA GLU A 146 -1.91 3.55 -0.09
C GLU A 146 -0.74 3.24 0.86
N LYS A 147 0.46 3.57 0.42
CA LYS A 147 1.70 3.28 1.16
C LYS A 147 2.34 4.52 1.76
N VAL A 148 3.24 4.28 2.70
CA VAL A 148 4.12 5.29 3.28
C VAL A 148 5.53 5.07 2.74
N GLY A 149 6.19 6.14 2.31
CA GLY A 149 7.56 6.06 1.79
C GLY A 149 8.52 5.45 2.81
N GLN A 150 9.33 4.48 2.40
CA GLN A 150 10.32 3.77 3.22
C GLN A 150 11.73 4.24 2.89
N ALA A 151 12.52 4.53 3.91
CA ALA A 151 13.96 4.76 3.73
C ALA A 151 14.62 3.48 3.21
N VAL A 152 15.39 3.60 2.12
CA VAL A 152 15.90 2.45 1.38
C VAL A 152 17.23 2.73 0.71
N VAL A 153 18.09 1.70 0.66
CA VAL A 153 19.14 1.55 -0.34
C VAL A 153 18.86 0.24 -1.05
N ASN A 154 18.56 0.33 -2.34
CA ASN A 154 18.29 -0.83 -3.19
C ASN A 154 19.35 -0.93 -4.27
N LEU A 155 19.94 -2.10 -4.41
CA LEU A 155 20.83 -2.46 -5.51
C LEU A 155 20.16 -3.54 -6.34
N THR A 156 19.91 -3.21 -7.62
CA THR A 156 19.39 -4.15 -8.63
C THR A 156 20.54 -4.59 -9.52
N LYS A 157 20.75 -5.89 -9.67
CA LYS A 157 21.70 -6.50 -10.60
C LYS A 157 20.93 -7.20 -11.71
N PHE A 158 21.22 -6.84 -12.96
CA PHE A 158 20.71 -7.52 -14.15
C PHE A 158 21.56 -8.73 -14.46
N THR A 159 20.92 -9.85 -14.80
CA THR A 159 21.57 -11.10 -15.22
C THR A 159 20.84 -11.67 -16.43
N ASP A 160 21.45 -12.64 -17.10
CA ASP A 160 20.85 -13.29 -18.29
C ASP A 160 19.53 -14.04 -17.97
N VAL A 161 19.28 -14.36 -16.70
CA VAL A 161 18.11 -15.13 -16.26
C VAL A 161 17.08 -14.31 -15.48
N GLY A 162 17.34 -13.02 -15.26
CA GLY A 162 16.45 -12.12 -14.51
C GLY A 162 17.19 -11.08 -13.70
N THR A 163 16.48 -10.44 -12.78
CA THR A 163 16.98 -9.38 -11.91
C THR A 163 17.14 -9.89 -10.48
N LEU A 164 18.17 -9.40 -9.79
CA LEU A 164 18.41 -9.60 -8.36
C LEU A 164 18.39 -8.25 -7.64
N ASP A 165 17.44 -8.06 -6.75
CA ASP A 165 17.31 -6.88 -5.92
C ASP A 165 17.78 -7.16 -4.50
N PHE A 166 18.56 -6.25 -3.94
CA PHE A 166 19.00 -6.27 -2.55
C PHE A 166 18.57 -4.98 -1.87
N PHE A 167 17.90 -5.08 -0.74
CA PHE A 167 17.36 -3.96 0.00
C PHE A 167 17.99 -3.85 1.39
N LEU A 168 18.52 -2.67 1.70
CA LEU A 168 18.80 -2.22 3.05
C LEU A 168 17.73 -1.19 3.42
N LEU A 169 17.02 -1.40 4.53
CA LEU A 169 15.89 -0.59 4.96
C LEU A 169 16.22 0.06 6.32
N PRO A 170 16.96 1.18 6.33
CA PRO A 170 17.31 1.87 7.56
C PRO A 170 16.11 2.63 8.12
N GLY A 171 15.72 2.28 9.34
CA GLY A 171 14.58 2.92 9.99
C GLY A 171 13.23 2.31 9.56
N PHE A 172 12.25 2.48 10.41
CA PHE A 172 10.93 1.91 10.28
C PHE A 172 9.86 3.00 10.37
N GLN A 173 8.87 2.94 9.47
CA GLN A 173 7.67 3.77 9.51
C GLN A 173 6.53 2.96 10.13
N GLU A 174 5.83 3.56 11.10
CA GLU A 174 4.66 2.92 11.70
C GLU A 174 3.45 3.02 10.77
N ARG A 175 2.55 2.03 10.88
CA ARG A 175 1.28 2.05 10.18
C ARG A 175 0.43 3.21 10.65
N ARG A 176 -0.15 3.93 9.71
CA ARG A 176 -1.06 5.02 10.02
C ARG A 176 -2.49 4.50 10.13
N TYR A 177 -3.17 4.92 11.18
CA TYR A 177 -4.54 4.53 11.48
C TYR A 177 -5.46 5.74 11.57
N PRO A 178 -6.76 5.62 11.20
CA PRO A 178 -7.74 6.64 11.49
C PRO A 178 -7.85 6.89 13.00
N GLY A 179 -8.04 8.14 13.39
CA GLY A 179 -8.21 8.53 14.77
C GLY A 179 -9.63 8.29 15.30
N MET A 180 -9.93 8.86 16.45
CA MET A 180 -11.21 8.63 17.16
C MET A 180 -12.45 9.04 16.36
N LYS A 181 -12.34 10.08 15.51
CA LYS A 181 -13.43 10.59 14.68
C LYS A 181 -13.48 9.95 13.29
N GLY A 182 -12.41 9.25 12.90
CA GLY A 182 -12.30 8.61 11.60
C GLY A 182 -13.25 7.43 11.45
N ARG A 183 -13.74 7.22 10.23
CA ARG A 183 -14.44 6.01 9.79
C ARG A 183 -13.41 4.99 9.27
N LEU A 184 -13.82 3.77 8.94
CA LEU A 184 -12.95 2.68 8.49
C LEU A 184 -11.80 2.40 9.48
N ARG A 185 -12.11 2.35 10.77
CA ARG A 185 -11.16 2.06 11.83
C ARG A 185 -11.56 0.83 12.64
N THR A 186 -10.60 0.29 13.37
CA THR A 186 -10.85 -0.74 14.38
C THR A 186 -11.85 -0.27 15.44
N GLN A 187 -12.48 -1.21 16.13
CA GLN A 187 -13.52 -0.91 17.12
C GLN A 187 -13.05 0.05 18.23
N LEU A 188 -11.85 -0.17 18.75
CA LEU A 188 -11.12 0.80 19.57
C LEU A 188 -10.11 1.54 18.68
N PRO A 189 -9.89 2.86 18.87
CA PRO A 189 -8.86 3.58 18.11
C PRO A 189 -7.47 3.05 18.45
N VAL A 190 -6.56 3.10 17.48
CA VAL A 190 -5.16 2.74 17.72
C VAL A 190 -4.41 3.97 18.22
N ASP A 191 -3.68 3.84 19.34
CA ASP A 191 -2.85 4.91 19.90
C ASP A 191 -1.38 4.62 19.62
N ALA A 192 -0.82 5.34 18.65
CA ALA A 192 0.58 5.21 18.25
C ALA A 192 1.58 5.63 19.34
N ALA A 193 1.15 6.42 20.36
CA ALA A 193 2.01 6.77 21.49
C ALA A 193 2.35 5.55 22.35
N LEU A 194 1.52 4.50 22.31
CA LEU A 194 1.73 3.24 23.03
C LEU A 194 2.47 2.18 22.19
N THR A 195 3.02 2.55 21.04
CA THR A 195 3.77 1.63 20.17
C THR A 195 4.96 1.02 20.90
N ARG A 196 5.11 -0.30 20.75
CA ARG A 196 6.26 -1.08 21.23
C ARG A 196 6.86 -1.91 20.11
N PHE A 197 8.16 -2.15 20.22
CA PHE A 197 8.93 -2.95 19.28
C PHE A 197 9.59 -4.13 20.02
N GLU A 198 9.67 -5.28 19.34
CA GLU A 198 10.44 -6.42 19.86
C GLU A 198 11.94 -6.11 19.87
N SER A 199 12.43 -5.48 18.81
CA SER A 199 13.83 -5.08 18.71
C SER A 199 14.17 -3.95 19.68
N ALA A 200 15.25 -4.09 20.46
CA ALA A 200 15.78 -3.00 21.30
C ALA A 200 16.20 -1.75 20.50
N ALA A 201 16.50 -1.89 19.21
CA ALA A 201 16.77 -0.77 18.31
C ALA A 201 15.50 0.01 17.93
N GLY A 202 14.30 -0.51 18.24
CA GLY A 202 13.01 0.13 17.97
C GLY A 202 12.87 0.50 16.49
N ARG A 203 12.51 1.75 16.22
CA ARG A 203 12.38 2.32 14.86
C ARG A 203 13.68 2.40 14.07
N HIS A 204 14.84 2.24 14.72
CA HIS A 204 16.16 2.36 14.10
C HIS A 204 16.74 1.01 13.68
N ARG A 205 15.96 -0.06 13.78
CA ARG A 205 16.38 -1.36 13.29
C ARG A 205 16.65 -1.28 11.78
N LEU A 206 17.76 -1.89 11.36
CA LEU A 206 18.05 -2.14 9.96
C LEU A 206 17.35 -3.42 9.54
N ASP A 207 16.41 -3.31 8.61
CA ASP A 207 15.72 -4.44 7.98
C ASP A 207 16.40 -4.77 6.64
N LEU A 208 16.31 -6.01 6.20
CA LEU A 208 16.95 -6.53 4.99
C LEU A 208 15.93 -7.26 4.14
N ALA A 209 16.02 -7.11 2.81
CA ALA A 209 15.30 -7.94 1.89
C ALA A 209 16.14 -8.26 0.64
N ALA A 210 15.81 -9.34 -0.04
CA ALA A 210 16.29 -9.64 -1.37
C ALA A 210 15.17 -10.26 -2.21
N ARG A 211 15.20 -10.02 -3.52
CA ARG A 211 14.24 -10.57 -4.48
C ARG A 211 14.95 -10.96 -5.76
N PHE A 212 14.63 -12.12 -6.26
CA PHE A 212 14.87 -12.51 -7.64
C PHE A 212 13.57 -12.36 -8.42
N PHE A 213 13.63 -11.83 -9.63
CA PHE A 213 12.52 -11.83 -10.57
C PHE A 213 13.02 -12.21 -11.96
N GLY A 214 12.30 -13.11 -12.63
CA GLY A 214 12.68 -13.57 -13.97
C GLY A 214 11.47 -13.93 -14.82
N THR A 215 11.64 -13.79 -16.15
CA THR A 215 10.65 -14.15 -17.15
C THR A 215 11.13 -15.36 -17.94
N PHE A 216 10.33 -16.42 -17.98
CA PHE A 216 10.65 -17.70 -18.59
C PHE A 216 9.54 -18.10 -19.60
N GLY A 217 9.68 -17.64 -20.82
CA GLY A 217 8.65 -17.80 -21.85
C GLY A 217 7.36 -17.05 -21.47
N ALA A 218 6.28 -17.80 -21.26
CA ALA A 218 4.99 -17.24 -20.87
C ALA A 218 4.81 -17.12 -19.33
N SER A 219 5.86 -17.45 -18.57
CA SER A 219 5.84 -17.42 -17.09
C SER A 219 6.71 -16.31 -16.55
N GLU A 220 6.27 -15.67 -15.49
CA GLU A 220 7.04 -14.77 -14.64
C GLU A 220 7.11 -15.34 -13.24
N LEU A 221 8.26 -15.23 -12.60
CA LEU A 221 8.52 -15.77 -11.27
C LEU A 221 9.28 -14.77 -10.43
N GLY A 222 8.72 -14.43 -9.26
CA GLY A 222 9.38 -13.69 -8.19
C GLY A 222 9.63 -14.62 -6.99
N VAL A 223 10.83 -14.54 -6.41
CA VAL A 223 11.18 -15.22 -5.16
C VAL A 223 11.82 -14.19 -4.23
N SER A 224 11.34 -14.06 -3.01
CA SER A 224 11.78 -13.02 -2.09
C SER A 224 12.08 -13.55 -0.69
N VAL A 225 12.96 -12.85 -0.01
CA VAL A 225 13.25 -13.03 1.41
C VAL A 225 13.24 -11.68 2.10
N PHE A 226 12.75 -11.65 3.35
CA PHE A 226 12.73 -10.45 4.18
C PHE A 226 13.08 -10.84 5.62
N SER A 227 13.89 -10.03 6.29
CA SER A 227 14.19 -10.13 7.72
C SER A 227 14.13 -8.74 8.34
N GLY A 228 13.15 -8.51 9.20
CA GLY A 228 12.95 -7.18 9.74
C GLY A 228 11.74 -7.03 10.65
N THR A 229 11.40 -5.79 10.93
CA THR A 229 10.23 -5.40 11.70
C THR A 229 8.96 -5.67 10.88
N SER A 230 7.97 -6.33 11.47
CA SER A 230 6.69 -6.65 10.81
C SER A 230 5.97 -5.37 10.34
N ARG A 231 5.44 -5.38 9.11
CA ARG A 231 4.58 -4.28 8.62
C ARG A 231 3.15 -4.37 9.16
N ALA A 232 2.75 -5.53 9.69
CA ALA A 232 1.48 -5.73 10.37
C ALA A 232 1.72 -5.84 11.89
N PRO A 233 1.37 -4.83 12.70
CA PRO A 233 1.52 -4.90 14.15
C PRO A 233 0.47 -5.82 14.75
N GLN A 234 0.81 -6.39 15.90
CA GLN A 234 -0.16 -7.00 16.80
C GLN A 234 -0.82 -5.89 17.62
N LEU A 235 -2.14 -5.84 17.63
CA LEU A 235 -2.92 -4.83 18.34
C LEU A 235 -3.45 -5.44 19.63
N SER A 236 -3.15 -4.83 20.79
CA SER A 236 -3.60 -5.28 22.09
C SER A 236 -4.40 -4.20 22.82
N PRO A 237 -5.51 -4.53 23.48
CA PRO A 237 -6.26 -3.56 24.29
C PRO A 237 -5.39 -2.93 25.37
N ALA A 238 -5.50 -1.60 25.52
CA ALA A 238 -4.78 -0.80 26.51
C ALA A 238 -5.63 0.39 26.94
N VAL A 239 -5.17 1.11 27.94
CA VAL A 239 -5.74 2.39 28.38
C VAL A 239 -4.63 3.43 28.24
N ASN A 240 -4.90 4.54 27.55
CA ASN A 240 -3.93 5.61 27.38
C ASN A 240 -3.90 6.55 28.60
N GLU A 241 -3.00 7.53 28.58
CA GLU A 241 -2.84 8.49 29.68
C GLU A 241 -4.11 9.30 29.99
N ALA A 242 -4.99 9.48 29.00
CA ALA A 242 -6.27 10.15 29.18
C ALA A 242 -7.38 9.24 29.77
N GLY A 243 -7.06 7.99 30.13
CA GLY A 243 -8.05 7.02 30.62
C GLY A 243 -8.94 6.42 29.53
N THR A 244 -8.61 6.60 28.25
CA THR A 244 -9.40 6.10 27.13
C THR A 244 -8.96 4.70 26.73
N ALA A 245 -9.93 3.80 26.50
CA ALA A 245 -9.64 2.46 25.95
C ALA A 245 -9.19 2.57 24.49
N VAL A 246 -8.04 2.00 24.19
CA VAL A 246 -7.36 2.07 22.88
C VAL A 246 -6.72 0.73 22.53
N LEU A 247 -6.19 0.61 21.34
CA LEU A 247 -5.32 -0.48 20.92
C LEU A 247 -3.86 0.02 20.88
N ALA A 248 -2.97 -0.71 21.55
CA ALA A 248 -1.53 -0.47 21.55
C ALA A 248 -0.85 -1.35 20.49
N PRO A 249 -0.13 -0.76 19.51
CA PRO A 249 0.60 -1.52 18.51
C PRO A 249 1.86 -2.16 19.09
N TYR A 250 2.12 -3.42 18.75
CA TYR A 250 3.37 -4.11 18.99
C TYR A 250 3.93 -4.64 17.67
N TYR A 251 5.16 -4.27 17.33
CA TYR A 251 5.83 -4.66 16.10
C TYR A 251 6.87 -5.76 16.38
N PRO A 252 6.55 -7.03 16.08
CA PRO A 252 7.49 -8.13 16.20
C PRO A 252 8.54 -8.10 15.08
N VAL A 253 9.65 -8.80 15.30
CA VAL A 253 10.63 -9.12 14.27
C VAL A 253 10.20 -10.38 13.54
N ILE A 254 10.29 -10.36 12.21
CA ILE A 254 9.87 -11.45 11.35
C ILE A 254 10.97 -11.88 10.39
N ALA A 255 10.88 -13.12 9.93
CA ALA A 255 11.51 -13.59 8.71
C ALA A 255 10.44 -14.10 7.76
N GLN A 256 10.46 -13.64 6.51
CA GLN A 256 9.50 -14.05 5.48
C GLN A 256 10.23 -14.59 4.25
N TRP A 257 9.70 -15.66 3.72
CA TRP A 257 9.96 -16.15 2.37
C TRP A 257 8.69 -15.93 1.55
N GLY A 258 8.84 -15.42 0.35
CA GLY A 258 7.73 -15.15 -0.56
C GLY A 258 8.02 -15.70 -1.94
N ILE A 259 6.97 -16.13 -2.62
CA ILE A 259 6.97 -16.49 -4.03
C ILE A 259 5.73 -15.89 -4.68
N ASP A 260 5.90 -15.29 -5.85
CA ASP A 260 4.82 -14.84 -6.72
C ASP A 260 5.11 -15.32 -8.14
N ALA A 261 4.07 -15.70 -8.85
CA ALA A 261 4.19 -16.19 -10.21
C ALA A 261 2.98 -15.81 -11.05
N GLN A 262 3.24 -15.57 -12.33
CA GLN A 262 2.21 -15.43 -13.36
C GLN A 262 2.49 -16.38 -14.51
N TYR A 263 1.43 -16.89 -15.13
CA TYR A 263 1.53 -17.70 -16.34
C TYR A 263 0.41 -17.32 -17.30
N THR A 264 0.79 -16.86 -18.49
CA THR A 264 -0.16 -16.51 -19.55
C THR A 264 -0.34 -17.69 -20.49
N GLN A 265 -1.58 -18.14 -20.66
CA GLN A 265 -1.93 -19.19 -21.60
C GLN A 265 -3.17 -18.78 -22.40
N ASN A 266 -3.01 -18.44 -23.67
CA ASN A 266 -4.06 -17.88 -24.51
C ASN A 266 -4.68 -16.63 -23.83
N ASP A 267 -6.00 -16.70 -23.53
CA ASP A 267 -6.77 -15.61 -22.93
C ASP A 267 -6.81 -15.70 -21.39
N ALA A 268 -6.09 -16.66 -20.80
CA ALA A 268 -6.03 -16.90 -19.36
C ALA A 268 -4.69 -16.43 -18.77
N LEU A 269 -4.77 -15.62 -17.73
CA LEU A 269 -3.66 -15.24 -16.87
C LEU A 269 -3.83 -15.89 -15.50
N TRP A 270 -2.95 -16.84 -15.19
CA TRP A 270 -2.87 -17.48 -13.90
C TRP A 270 -1.94 -16.68 -13.00
N LYS A 271 -2.34 -16.47 -11.73
CA LYS A 271 -1.62 -15.66 -10.75
C LYS A 271 -1.54 -16.41 -9.42
N TRP A 272 -0.38 -16.37 -8.75
CA TRP A 272 -0.19 -17.00 -7.44
C TRP A 272 0.77 -16.17 -6.60
N GLU A 273 0.45 -16.06 -5.33
CA GLU A 273 1.33 -15.54 -4.29
C GLU A 273 1.29 -16.49 -3.09
N ALA A 274 2.45 -16.75 -2.50
CA ALA A 274 2.54 -17.53 -1.29
C ALA A 274 3.65 -17.00 -0.39
N ILE A 275 3.43 -17.05 0.93
CA ILE A 275 4.44 -16.72 1.92
C ILE A 275 4.54 -17.80 3.00
N ARG A 276 5.76 -17.95 3.52
CA ARG A 276 6.03 -18.52 4.83
C ARG A 276 6.64 -17.45 5.71
N ARG A 277 5.99 -17.12 6.84
CA ARG A 277 6.47 -16.09 7.77
C ARG A 277 6.69 -16.69 9.15
N THR A 278 7.81 -16.33 9.77
CA THR A 278 8.13 -16.73 11.15
C THR A 278 8.07 -15.51 12.05
N VAL A 279 7.37 -15.64 13.18
CA VAL A 279 7.19 -14.62 14.22
C VAL A 279 7.34 -15.29 15.57
N GLY A 280 8.22 -14.80 16.45
CA GLY A 280 8.40 -15.35 17.80
C GLY A 280 8.66 -16.87 17.83
N GLY A 281 9.37 -17.41 16.84
CA GLY A 281 9.69 -18.84 16.73
C GLY A 281 8.58 -19.70 16.11
N SER A 282 7.37 -19.19 15.90
CA SER A 282 6.26 -19.88 15.22
C SER A 282 6.19 -19.48 13.76
N ALA A 283 5.84 -20.42 12.88
CA ALA A 283 5.68 -20.15 11.46
C ALA A 283 4.21 -20.28 11.03
N TYR A 284 3.83 -19.45 10.05
CA TYR A 284 2.54 -19.55 9.36
C TYR A 284 2.71 -19.37 7.85
N TYR A 285 1.66 -19.71 7.13
CA TYR A 285 1.60 -19.67 5.68
C TYR A 285 0.38 -18.88 5.24
N ALA A 286 0.53 -18.07 4.20
CA ALA A 286 -0.59 -17.45 3.50
C ALA A 286 -0.40 -17.66 1.99
N VAL A 287 -1.50 -17.90 1.29
CA VAL A 287 -1.52 -18.17 -0.14
C VAL A 287 -2.74 -17.46 -0.74
N THR A 288 -2.56 -16.82 -1.86
CA THR A 288 -3.64 -16.32 -2.71
C THR A 288 -3.29 -16.60 -4.17
N GLY A 289 -4.28 -16.76 -5.02
CA GLY A 289 -4.02 -16.95 -6.44
C GLY A 289 -5.27 -17.41 -7.16
N GLY A 290 -5.20 -17.41 -8.49
CA GLY A 290 -6.35 -17.73 -9.29
C GLY A 290 -6.14 -17.50 -10.77
N ILE A 291 -7.21 -17.11 -11.44
CA ILE A 291 -7.24 -16.90 -12.87
C ILE A 291 -7.94 -15.59 -13.20
N GLU A 292 -7.41 -14.89 -14.17
CA GLU A 292 -8.07 -13.82 -14.91
C GLU A 292 -8.26 -14.28 -16.36
N TYR A 293 -9.50 -14.36 -16.83
CA TYR A 293 -9.82 -14.82 -18.19
C TYR A 293 -10.38 -13.67 -19.01
N GLY A 294 -9.69 -13.32 -20.11
CA GLY A 294 -10.06 -12.25 -21.02
C GLY A 294 -11.05 -12.69 -22.09
N ILE A 295 -12.04 -11.88 -22.35
CA ILE A 295 -13.03 -11.99 -23.46
C ILE A 295 -12.98 -10.66 -24.19
N TYR A 296 -12.43 -10.68 -25.41
CA TYR A 296 -12.13 -9.47 -26.15
C TYR A 296 -13.27 -9.09 -27.10
N GLY A 297 -13.48 -7.78 -27.28
CA GLY A 297 -14.44 -7.24 -28.24
C GLY A 297 -15.87 -7.61 -27.94
N ILE A 298 -16.31 -7.57 -26.67
CA ILE A 298 -17.69 -7.90 -26.28
C ILE A 298 -18.68 -6.94 -26.95
N PHE A 299 -19.85 -7.46 -27.32
CA PHE A 299 -20.92 -6.72 -28.00
C PHE A 299 -20.48 -6.09 -29.34
N GLU A 300 -19.50 -6.68 -30.03
CA GLU A 300 -18.93 -6.17 -31.28
C GLU A 300 -18.37 -4.73 -31.14
N THR A 301 -17.81 -4.43 -29.98
CA THR A 301 -17.15 -3.14 -29.64
C THR A 301 -15.68 -3.36 -29.31
N ASP A 302 -14.93 -2.29 -29.08
CA ASP A 302 -13.55 -2.35 -28.59
C ASP A 302 -13.45 -2.72 -27.10
N THR A 303 -14.58 -2.99 -26.43
CA THR A 303 -14.60 -3.27 -24.99
C THR A 303 -14.21 -4.72 -24.70
N ASP A 304 -13.29 -4.88 -23.76
CA ASP A 304 -12.87 -6.18 -23.25
C ASP A 304 -13.47 -6.43 -21.86
N LEU A 305 -13.77 -7.70 -21.59
CA LEU A 305 -14.22 -8.18 -20.28
C LEU A 305 -13.21 -9.18 -19.75
N SER A 306 -12.68 -8.98 -18.54
CA SER A 306 -11.97 -10.01 -17.80
C SER A 306 -12.84 -10.54 -16.65
N VAL A 307 -12.82 -11.86 -16.46
CA VAL A 307 -13.44 -12.54 -15.31
C VAL A 307 -12.33 -13.00 -14.39
N LEU A 308 -12.42 -12.62 -13.11
CA LEU A 308 -11.42 -12.91 -12.08
C LEU A 308 -11.99 -13.89 -11.06
N PHE A 309 -11.16 -14.87 -10.65
CA PHE A 309 -11.47 -15.80 -9.59
C PHE A 309 -10.21 -16.06 -8.77
N GLU A 310 -10.19 -15.63 -7.50
CA GLU A 310 -9.02 -15.74 -6.61
C GLU A 310 -9.40 -16.24 -5.21
N PRO A 311 -9.21 -17.53 -4.88
CA PRO A 311 -9.23 -18.02 -3.52
C PRO A 311 -7.98 -17.60 -2.74
N SER A 312 -8.16 -17.41 -1.43
CA SER A 312 -7.09 -17.10 -0.48
C SER A 312 -7.19 -17.95 0.79
N PHE A 313 -6.04 -18.17 1.42
CA PHE A 313 -5.92 -18.95 2.65
C PHE A 313 -4.79 -18.40 3.52
N ASP A 314 -5.06 -18.21 4.83
CA ASP A 314 -4.05 -17.95 5.84
C ASP A 314 -4.19 -18.93 7.01
N SER A 315 -3.11 -19.63 7.34
CA SER A 315 -3.09 -20.67 8.38
C SER A 315 -3.32 -20.17 9.80
N ARG A 316 -3.34 -18.85 10.02
CA ARG A 316 -3.63 -18.23 11.33
C ARG A 316 -5.12 -18.11 11.62
N ALA A 317 -5.98 -18.36 10.66
CA ALA A 317 -7.43 -18.16 10.74
C ALA A 317 -7.73 -16.72 11.23
N LEU A 318 -8.65 -16.51 12.18
CA LEU A 318 -9.03 -15.20 12.71
C LEU A 318 -7.85 -14.28 13.09
N ALA A 319 -6.70 -14.84 13.46
CA ALA A 319 -5.51 -14.05 13.78
C ALA A 319 -4.80 -13.48 12.54
N ALA A 320 -5.21 -13.90 11.33
CA ALA A 320 -4.73 -13.34 10.07
C ALA A 320 -5.22 -11.90 9.84
N GLY A 321 -6.38 -11.57 10.41
CA GLY A 321 -7.13 -10.37 10.11
C GLY A 321 -8.36 -10.68 9.25
N PRO A 322 -8.87 -9.73 8.46
CA PRO A 322 -10.15 -9.87 7.78
C PRO A 322 -10.16 -10.82 6.57
N PHE A 323 -9.02 -11.38 6.17
CA PHE A 323 -8.89 -12.17 4.94
C PHE A 323 -8.14 -13.47 5.22
N ASP A 324 -8.79 -14.42 5.89
CA ASP A 324 -8.19 -15.69 6.30
C ASP A 324 -8.55 -16.85 5.37
N ARG A 325 -9.82 -16.95 4.94
CA ARG A 325 -10.32 -17.98 4.00
C ARG A 325 -11.40 -17.39 3.12
N ASP A 326 -10.99 -16.77 2.04
CA ASP A 326 -11.88 -15.98 1.19
C ASP A 326 -11.84 -16.47 -0.24
N VAL A 327 -12.90 -16.16 -0.96
CA VAL A 327 -12.95 -16.28 -2.41
C VAL A 327 -13.33 -14.91 -2.98
N PHE A 328 -12.47 -14.39 -3.85
CA PHE A 328 -12.78 -13.23 -4.66
C PHE A 328 -13.28 -13.66 -6.03
N VAL A 329 -14.41 -13.08 -6.47
CA VAL A 329 -14.93 -13.17 -7.83
C VAL A 329 -15.14 -11.78 -8.36
N GLY A 330 -14.51 -11.46 -9.48
CA GLY A 330 -14.54 -10.11 -10.04
C GLY A 330 -14.75 -10.07 -11.55
N LEU A 331 -15.10 -8.87 -12.02
CA LEU A 331 -15.20 -8.52 -13.43
C LEU A 331 -14.43 -7.22 -13.66
N ARG A 332 -13.66 -7.17 -14.76
CA ARG A 332 -12.99 -5.97 -15.24
C ARG A 332 -13.51 -5.67 -16.64
N LEU A 333 -14.00 -4.46 -16.86
CA LEU A 333 -14.39 -3.94 -18.16
C LEU A 333 -13.38 -2.86 -18.59
N SER A 334 -12.65 -3.12 -19.66
CA SER A 334 -11.73 -2.17 -20.28
C SER A 334 -12.34 -1.68 -21.58
N PHE A 335 -12.72 -0.40 -21.64
CA PHE A 335 -13.43 0.15 -22.80
C PHE A 335 -12.50 0.43 -23.98
N ASN A 336 -11.18 0.40 -23.78
CA ASN A 336 -10.15 0.68 -24.79
C ASN A 336 -10.34 2.01 -25.52
N ASP A 337 -11.01 2.95 -24.87
CA ASP A 337 -11.26 4.30 -25.40
C ASP A 337 -10.06 5.23 -25.13
N ALA A 338 -10.02 6.37 -25.83
CA ALA A 338 -8.96 7.37 -25.67
C ALA A 338 -8.87 7.94 -24.23
N GLN A 339 -9.91 7.79 -23.45
CA GLN A 339 -10.01 8.23 -22.06
C GLN A 339 -9.55 7.17 -21.05
N SER A 340 -9.15 5.97 -21.52
CA SER A 340 -8.76 4.84 -20.66
C SER A 340 -9.84 4.53 -19.61
N THR A 341 -11.08 4.41 -20.06
CA THR A 341 -12.21 4.09 -19.18
C THR A 341 -12.12 2.63 -18.75
N GLU A 342 -12.12 2.40 -17.43
CA GLU A 342 -12.08 1.07 -16.84
C GLU A 342 -13.09 0.98 -15.69
N ILE A 343 -13.71 -0.17 -15.53
CA ILE A 343 -14.57 -0.51 -14.39
C ILE A 343 -14.13 -1.88 -13.87
N VAL A 344 -13.80 -1.94 -12.60
CA VAL A 344 -13.48 -3.19 -11.89
C VAL A 344 -14.45 -3.35 -10.75
N GLY A 345 -15.03 -4.53 -10.63
CA GLY A 345 -15.93 -4.81 -9.51
C GLY A 345 -15.85 -6.27 -9.10
N GLY A 346 -16.03 -6.54 -7.82
CA GLY A 346 -15.98 -7.90 -7.31
C GLY A 346 -16.61 -8.08 -5.94
N LEU A 347 -16.85 -9.34 -5.63
CA LEU A 347 -17.34 -9.84 -4.36
C LEU A 347 -16.22 -10.65 -3.70
N LEU A 348 -15.80 -10.22 -2.53
CA LEU A 348 -14.99 -11.04 -1.62
C LEU A 348 -15.93 -11.70 -0.61
N ALA A 349 -15.88 -13.02 -0.54
CA ALA A 349 -16.74 -13.83 0.31
C ALA A 349 -15.90 -14.69 1.24
N ASP A 350 -16.07 -14.51 2.55
CA ASP A 350 -15.54 -15.42 3.55
C ASP A 350 -16.22 -16.79 3.39
N THR A 351 -15.43 -17.88 3.38
CA THR A 351 -15.94 -19.25 3.19
C THR A 351 -16.35 -19.93 4.49
N ASP A 352 -15.85 -19.46 5.62
CA ASP A 352 -16.14 -19.98 6.95
C ASP A 352 -17.28 -19.21 7.64
N ARG A 353 -17.55 -17.95 7.20
CA ARG A 353 -18.53 -17.02 7.78
C ARG A 353 -19.47 -16.45 6.73
N SER A 354 -20.48 -15.72 7.20
CA SER A 354 -21.45 -15.06 6.31
C SER A 354 -20.93 -13.74 5.72
N SER A 355 -19.73 -13.28 6.11
CA SER A 355 -19.20 -11.98 5.76
C SER A 355 -18.97 -11.84 4.26
N ARG A 356 -19.35 -10.67 3.72
CA ARG A 356 -19.20 -10.34 2.30
C ARG A 356 -18.74 -8.89 2.17
N MET A 357 -17.79 -8.65 1.28
CA MET A 357 -17.38 -7.31 0.87
C MET A 357 -17.54 -7.18 -0.65
N ILE A 358 -18.27 -6.16 -1.07
CA ILE A 358 -18.39 -5.81 -2.50
C ILE A 358 -17.55 -4.57 -2.72
N ASN A 359 -16.70 -4.62 -3.73
CA ASN A 359 -15.91 -3.49 -4.19
C ASN A 359 -16.26 -3.19 -5.65
N LEU A 360 -16.43 -1.92 -5.99
CA LEU A 360 -16.62 -1.43 -7.35
C LEU A 360 -15.78 -0.18 -7.52
N GLU A 361 -14.96 -0.16 -8.55
CA GLU A 361 -14.14 0.98 -8.93
C GLU A 361 -14.36 1.31 -10.41
N ALA A 362 -14.44 2.58 -10.73
CA ALA A 362 -14.48 3.06 -12.09
C ALA A 362 -13.53 4.24 -12.23
N SER A 363 -12.76 4.27 -13.29
CA SER A 363 -11.82 5.34 -13.58
C SER A 363 -11.94 5.80 -15.02
N ARG A 364 -11.69 7.12 -15.24
CA ARG A 364 -11.69 7.74 -16.56
C ARG A 364 -10.88 9.02 -16.57
N ARG A 365 -10.18 9.27 -17.66
CA ARG A 365 -9.59 10.59 -17.98
C ARG A 365 -10.68 11.55 -18.48
N LEU A 366 -10.61 12.80 -18.04
CA LEU A 366 -11.49 13.89 -18.47
C LEU A 366 -10.63 14.97 -19.15
N GLY A 367 -10.45 14.86 -20.46
CA GLY A 367 -9.53 15.70 -21.22
C GLY A 367 -8.06 15.35 -20.95
N ALA A 368 -7.16 16.36 -21.06
CA ALA A 368 -5.72 16.16 -20.95
C ALA A 368 -5.24 16.05 -19.49
N ASP A 369 -5.80 16.87 -18.59
CA ASP A 369 -5.19 17.14 -17.27
C ASP A 369 -6.03 16.60 -16.11
N TRP A 370 -7.19 16.00 -16.36
CA TRP A 370 -8.06 15.54 -15.30
C TRP A 370 -8.29 14.04 -15.33
N THR A 371 -8.41 13.45 -14.16
CA THR A 371 -8.91 12.08 -13.98
C THR A 371 -10.02 12.07 -12.94
N MET A 372 -11.00 11.20 -13.17
CA MET A 372 -12.06 10.90 -12.23
C MET A 372 -12.00 9.44 -11.83
N LYS A 373 -12.14 9.16 -10.54
CA LYS A 373 -12.30 7.80 -10.00
C LYS A 373 -13.54 7.77 -9.12
N LEU A 374 -14.37 6.75 -9.30
CA LEU A 374 -15.50 6.40 -8.44
C LEU A 374 -15.17 5.09 -7.74
N GLN A 375 -15.50 4.98 -6.45
CA GLN A 375 -15.36 3.74 -5.70
C GLN A 375 -16.61 3.52 -4.85
N ALA A 376 -17.12 2.31 -4.81
CA ALA A 376 -18.13 1.88 -3.84
C ALA A 376 -17.60 0.65 -3.10
N ARG A 377 -17.68 0.65 -1.76
CA ARG A 377 -17.34 -0.51 -0.93
C ARG A 377 -18.48 -0.78 0.03
N LEU A 378 -19.02 -2.00 -0.03
CA LEU A 378 -20.18 -2.40 0.73
C LEU A 378 -19.83 -3.59 1.63
N PHE A 379 -20.06 -3.45 2.92
CA PHE A 379 -19.95 -4.50 3.92
C PHE A 379 -21.31 -5.12 4.16
N ARG A 380 -21.45 -6.42 3.93
CA ARG A 380 -22.73 -7.13 3.99
C ARG A 380 -22.63 -8.41 4.82
N ASN A 381 -23.64 -8.66 5.63
CA ASN A 381 -23.76 -9.87 6.48
C ASN A 381 -22.51 -10.15 7.33
N ILE A 382 -21.82 -9.10 7.78
CA ILE A 382 -20.58 -9.23 8.52
C ILE A 382 -20.84 -9.91 9.85
N ALA A 383 -20.22 -11.08 10.05
CA ALA A 383 -20.32 -11.85 11.29
C ALA A 383 -19.76 -11.06 12.49
N ALA A 384 -20.29 -11.30 13.67
CA ALA A 384 -19.92 -10.52 14.86
C ALA A 384 -18.49 -10.81 15.35
N ASP A 385 -18.00 -12.01 15.08
CA ASP A 385 -16.64 -12.50 15.40
C ASP A 385 -15.62 -12.25 14.28
N ASP A 386 -16.07 -11.72 13.14
CA ASP A 386 -15.21 -11.36 12.02
C ASP A 386 -14.42 -10.07 12.33
N PRO A 387 -13.11 -9.98 12.01
CA PRO A 387 -12.36 -8.73 12.10
C PRO A 387 -12.98 -7.57 11.30
N LEU A 388 -13.72 -7.84 10.23
CA LEU A 388 -14.50 -6.83 9.49
C LEU A 388 -15.70 -6.28 10.27
N ALA A 389 -16.07 -6.86 11.43
CA ALA A 389 -17.19 -6.39 12.23
C ALA A 389 -17.09 -4.91 12.63
N ALA A 390 -15.86 -4.39 12.72
CA ALA A 390 -15.61 -2.97 12.99
C ALA A 390 -16.10 -2.05 11.85
N TYR A 391 -16.17 -2.56 10.60
CA TYR A 391 -16.52 -1.80 9.39
C TYR A 391 -17.96 -2.00 8.94
N ARG A 392 -18.78 -2.77 9.67
CA ARG A 392 -20.16 -3.13 9.23
C ARG A 392 -21.05 -1.94 8.91
N ALA A 393 -20.82 -0.78 9.54
CA ALA A 393 -21.57 0.45 9.32
C ALA A 393 -20.79 1.44 8.41
N ASP A 394 -19.68 1.03 7.83
CA ASP A 394 -18.77 1.89 7.08
C ASP A 394 -18.85 1.66 5.55
N SER A 395 -19.97 1.08 5.05
CA SER A 395 -20.25 1.05 3.61
C SER A 395 -20.26 2.45 3.04
N PHE A 396 -19.58 2.65 1.89
CA PHE A 396 -19.43 3.98 1.31
C PHE A 396 -19.45 3.98 -0.22
N VAL A 397 -19.71 5.17 -0.74
CA VAL A 397 -19.41 5.56 -2.12
C VAL A 397 -18.45 6.76 -2.05
N SER A 398 -17.40 6.75 -2.86
CA SER A 398 -16.47 7.88 -2.96
C SER A 398 -16.29 8.32 -4.38
N TRP A 399 -16.02 9.60 -4.52
CA TRP A 399 -15.69 10.28 -5.75
C TRP A 399 -14.35 11.00 -5.57
N ARG A 400 -13.44 10.77 -6.51
CA ARG A 400 -12.12 11.39 -6.56
C ARG A 400 -11.96 12.15 -7.86
N LEU A 401 -11.56 13.40 -7.79
CA LEU A 401 -11.22 14.21 -8.94
C LEU A 401 -9.77 14.70 -8.77
N SER A 402 -8.93 14.41 -9.75
CA SER A 402 -7.53 14.83 -9.76
C SER A 402 -7.24 15.71 -10.97
N ARG A 403 -6.52 16.81 -10.76
CA ARG A 403 -5.97 17.66 -11.81
C ARG A 403 -4.46 17.59 -11.80
N PHE A 404 -3.88 17.26 -12.93
CA PHE A 404 -2.44 17.21 -13.15
C PHE A 404 -1.94 18.54 -13.73
N PHE A 405 -0.71 18.90 -13.44
CA PHE A 405 -0.03 20.11 -13.91
C PHE A 405 1.46 19.87 -14.11
#